data_6ce3e1a8c515513f462b1a63f5380cf5
#
_entry.id   6ce3e1a8c515513f462b1a63f5380cf5
#
_cell.length_a   1.000
_cell.length_b   1.000
_cell.length_c   1.000
_cell.angle_alpha   90.00
_cell.angle_beta   90.00
_cell.angle_gamma   90.00
#
_symmetry.space_group_name_H-M   'P 1'
#
loop_
_entity.id
_entity.type
_entity.pdbx_description
1 polymer ?
#
loop_
_entity_poly.entity_id
_entity_poly.type
_entity_poly.pdbx_seq_one_letter_code
_entity_poly.pdbx_strand_id
1 'polypeptide(L)'
;EPATVVAWVHVVGGERITVALDTRQDAAGAWRLPVHGWTEDAGVTLDELLPGYLRAGLRHLLCTDIARDGMLSGPNLELYAHLRALAPGVAVQASGGVRDATDVRRARQAGCGGAVLGRALLEGRLALADALLLEEAAAC
;
A
#
# COMPACT_ATOMS: atom_id res chain seq x y z
N GLU A 1 -14.68 1.51 -9.82
CA GLU A 1 -15.72 0.44 -9.73
C GLU A 1 -15.08 -0.94 -9.56
N PRO A 2 -15.37 -1.69 -8.48
CA PRO A 2 -14.71 -2.98 -8.19
C PRO A 2 -14.86 -4.02 -9.32
N ALA A 3 -16.04 -4.13 -9.92
CA ALA A 3 -16.29 -5.08 -11.01
C ALA A 3 -15.43 -4.81 -12.25
N THR A 4 -15.17 -3.55 -12.57
CA THR A 4 -14.30 -3.14 -13.68
C THR A 4 -12.86 -3.56 -13.42
N VAL A 5 -12.36 -3.38 -12.19
CA VAL A 5 -11.01 -3.80 -11.79
C VAL A 5 -10.86 -5.32 -11.89
N VAL A 6 -11.86 -6.08 -11.41
CA VAL A 6 -11.91 -7.56 -11.55
C VAL A 6 -11.81 -7.97 -13.02
N ALA A 7 -12.59 -7.33 -13.90
CA ALA A 7 -12.56 -7.61 -15.33
C ALA A 7 -11.18 -7.32 -15.94
N TRP A 8 -10.54 -6.21 -15.56
CA TRP A 8 -9.18 -5.89 -16.03
C TRP A 8 -8.15 -6.92 -15.57
N VAL A 9 -8.20 -7.33 -14.30
CA VAL A 9 -7.29 -8.36 -13.78
C VAL A 9 -7.43 -9.67 -14.57
N HIS A 10 -8.66 -10.07 -14.92
CA HIS A 10 -8.89 -11.26 -15.74
C HIS A 10 -8.35 -11.11 -17.17
N VAL A 11 -8.52 -9.94 -17.80
CA VAL A 11 -8.14 -9.72 -19.22
C VAL A 11 -6.65 -9.51 -19.38
N VAL A 12 -6.04 -8.70 -18.49
CA VAL A 12 -4.65 -8.25 -18.61
C VAL A 12 -3.69 -9.16 -17.84
N GLY A 13 -4.18 -9.82 -16.80
CA GLY A 13 -3.41 -10.62 -15.84
C GLY A 13 -2.95 -9.84 -14.63
N GLY A 14 -2.99 -10.46 -13.46
CA GLY A 14 -2.68 -9.84 -12.17
C GLY A 14 -1.25 -9.30 -12.03
N GLU A 15 -0.29 -9.84 -12.81
CA GLU A 15 1.10 -9.39 -12.82
C GLU A 15 1.30 -8.03 -13.51
N ARG A 16 0.32 -7.57 -14.28
CA ARG A 16 0.41 -6.33 -15.07
C ARG A 16 -0.42 -5.19 -14.52
N ILE A 17 -1.13 -5.45 -13.42
CA ILE A 17 -2.01 -4.46 -12.79
C ILE A 17 -1.62 -4.31 -11.33
N THR A 18 -1.32 -3.08 -10.92
CA THR A 18 -1.28 -2.70 -9.51
C THR A 18 -2.59 -2.00 -9.17
N VAL A 19 -3.36 -2.57 -8.27
CA VAL A 19 -4.54 -1.89 -7.72
C VAL A 19 -4.08 -0.93 -6.63
N ALA A 20 -4.51 0.33 -6.70
CA ALA A 20 -4.26 1.32 -5.67
C ALA A 20 -5.50 1.50 -4.80
N LEU A 21 -5.33 1.37 -3.50
CA LEU A 21 -6.39 1.57 -2.49
C LEU A 21 -5.91 2.58 -1.45
N ASP A 22 -6.68 3.63 -1.30
CA ASP A 22 -6.53 4.59 -0.22
C ASP A 22 -7.36 4.13 0.98
N THR A 23 -6.77 4.12 2.16
CA THR A 23 -7.42 3.61 3.37
C THR A 23 -7.31 4.61 4.52
N ARG A 24 -8.29 4.54 5.42
CA ARG A 24 -8.26 5.20 6.73
C ARG A 24 -8.90 4.29 7.76
N GLN A 25 -8.27 4.15 8.91
CA GLN A 25 -8.86 3.39 10.01
C GLN A 25 -9.99 4.20 10.67
N ASP A 26 -11.14 3.58 10.88
CA ASP A 26 -12.25 4.19 11.61
C ASP A 26 -12.10 3.98 13.13
N ALA A 27 -13.02 4.55 13.91
CA ALA A 27 -13.00 4.45 15.37
C ALA A 27 -13.20 3.01 15.90
N ALA A 28 -13.73 2.10 15.07
CA ALA A 28 -13.89 0.69 15.40
C ALA A 28 -12.67 -0.16 14.98
N GLY A 29 -11.66 0.48 14.36
CA GLY A 29 -10.45 -0.21 13.89
C GLY A 29 -10.58 -0.81 12.48
N ALA A 30 -11.69 -0.60 11.77
CA ALA A 30 -11.86 -1.10 10.42
C ALA A 30 -11.18 -0.18 9.39
N TRP A 31 -10.54 -0.77 8.39
CA TRP A 31 -9.90 -0.05 7.30
C TRP A 31 -10.92 0.34 6.23
N ARG A 32 -11.42 1.57 6.28
CA ARG A 32 -12.36 2.15 5.34
C ARG A 32 -11.68 2.60 4.06
N LEU A 33 -12.42 2.58 2.96
CA LEU A 33 -11.96 3.00 1.64
C LEU A 33 -12.63 4.33 1.27
N PRO A 34 -11.97 5.47 1.48
CA PRO A 34 -12.51 6.77 1.07
C PRO A 34 -12.46 6.92 -0.44
N VAL A 35 -13.40 7.70 -0.96
CA VAL A 35 -13.57 8.03 -2.38
C VAL A 35 -13.70 9.55 -2.56
N HIS A 36 -13.80 10.01 -3.81
CA HIS A 36 -13.97 11.43 -4.15
C HIS A 36 -12.93 12.35 -3.50
N GLY A 37 -11.64 11.98 -3.62
CA GLY A 37 -10.56 12.78 -3.01
C GLY A 37 -10.59 12.73 -1.47
N TRP A 38 -11.01 11.59 -0.92
CA TRP A 38 -11.08 11.29 0.52
C TRP A 38 -12.19 12.03 1.29
N THR A 39 -13.15 12.62 0.57
CA THR A 39 -14.26 13.38 1.17
C THR A 39 -15.45 12.51 1.54
N GLU A 40 -15.58 11.33 0.96
CA GLU A 40 -16.67 10.40 1.17
C GLU A 40 -16.13 9.00 1.49
N ASP A 41 -16.94 8.19 2.21
CA ASP A 41 -16.66 6.76 2.43
C ASP A 41 -17.34 5.94 1.33
N ALA A 42 -16.63 4.98 0.75
CA ALA A 42 -17.21 4.05 -0.23
C ALA A 42 -18.27 3.11 0.36
N GLY A 43 -18.46 3.12 1.68
CA GLY A 43 -19.39 2.22 2.38
C GLY A 43 -18.86 0.78 2.49
N VAL A 44 -17.61 0.53 2.15
CA VAL A 44 -16.99 -0.79 2.14
C VAL A 44 -15.61 -0.72 2.81
N THR A 45 -15.22 -1.81 3.46
CA THR A 45 -13.90 -1.95 4.07
C THR A 45 -12.92 -2.63 3.14
N LEU A 46 -11.62 -2.53 3.48
CA LEU A 46 -10.55 -3.25 2.82
C LEU A 46 -10.78 -4.77 2.86
N ASP A 47 -11.23 -5.28 4.01
CA ASP A 47 -11.49 -6.71 4.26
C ASP A 47 -12.65 -7.24 3.43
N GLU A 48 -13.64 -6.41 3.12
CA GLU A 48 -14.77 -6.77 2.26
C GLU A 48 -14.42 -6.74 0.78
N LEU A 49 -13.61 -5.76 0.35
CA LEU A 49 -13.27 -5.55 -1.06
C LEU A 49 -12.17 -6.51 -1.56
N LEU A 50 -11.09 -6.63 -0.78
CA LEU A 50 -9.87 -7.31 -1.22
C LEU A 50 -10.07 -8.78 -1.61
N PRO A 51 -10.90 -9.60 -0.92
CA PRO A 51 -11.16 -10.99 -1.31
C PRO A 51 -11.69 -11.14 -2.74
N GLY A 52 -12.46 -10.17 -3.25
CA GLY A 52 -12.93 -10.15 -4.64
C GLY A 52 -11.77 -10.04 -5.63
N TYR A 53 -10.83 -9.14 -5.37
CA TYR A 53 -9.64 -8.95 -6.20
C TYR A 53 -8.67 -10.15 -6.12
N LEU A 54 -8.53 -10.76 -4.95
CA LEU A 54 -7.70 -11.97 -4.78
C LEU A 54 -8.24 -13.14 -5.61
N ARG A 55 -9.56 -13.36 -5.60
CA ARG A 55 -10.19 -14.38 -6.46
C ARG A 55 -10.01 -14.11 -7.96
N ALA A 56 -9.92 -12.84 -8.35
CA ALA A 56 -9.62 -12.47 -9.73
C ALA A 56 -8.15 -12.66 -10.12
N GLY A 57 -7.26 -12.92 -9.16
CA GLY A 57 -5.83 -13.16 -9.40
C GLY A 57 -4.94 -11.93 -9.19
N LEU A 58 -5.38 -10.95 -8.36
CA LEU A 58 -4.55 -9.79 -8.01
C LEU A 58 -3.19 -10.21 -7.45
N ARG A 59 -2.10 -9.57 -7.92
CA ARG A 59 -0.72 -9.82 -7.48
C ARG A 59 -0.03 -8.60 -6.89
N HIS A 60 -0.45 -7.40 -7.25
CA HIS A 60 0.19 -6.16 -6.83
C HIS A 60 -0.84 -5.18 -6.26
N LEU A 61 -0.59 -4.70 -5.06
CA LEU A 61 -1.43 -3.76 -4.33
C LEU A 61 -0.59 -2.59 -3.84
N LEU A 62 -0.94 -1.37 -4.21
CA LEU A 62 -0.48 -0.16 -3.55
C LEU A 62 -1.52 0.23 -2.50
N CYS A 63 -1.13 0.35 -1.24
CA CYS A 63 -2.06 0.73 -0.19
C CYS A 63 -1.54 1.96 0.57
N THR A 64 -2.35 3.03 0.54
CA THR A 64 -2.04 4.31 1.20
C THR A 64 -2.83 4.43 2.50
N ASP A 65 -2.15 4.69 3.61
CA ASP A 65 -2.82 5.26 4.79
C ASP A 65 -2.91 6.78 4.62
N ILE A 66 -4.10 7.27 4.30
CA ILE A 66 -4.32 8.70 4.05
C ILE A 66 -4.17 9.57 5.30
N ALA A 67 -4.26 9.00 6.50
CA ALA A 67 -3.99 9.73 7.73
C ALA A 67 -2.50 10.04 7.93
N ARG A 68 -1.63 9.33 7.23
CA ARG A 68 -0.17 9.51 7.25
C ARG A 68 0.39 10.12 5.98
N ASP A 69 -0.39 10.14 4.89
CA ASP A 69 0.10 10.65 3.61
C ASP A 69 0.51 12.13 3.72
N GLY A 70 1.70 12.43 3.23
CA GLY A 70 2.31 13.77 3.33
C GLY A 70 2.72 14.22 4.74
N MET A 71 2.46 13.43 5.79
CA MET A 71 2.66 13.84 7.19
C MET A 71 4.09 13.60 7.70
N LEU A 72 4.92 12.83 6.98
CA LEU A 72 6.27 12.44 7.44
C LEU A 72 6.25 11.85 8.85
N SER A 73 5.26 10.99 9.15
CA SER A 73 5.02 10.38 10.46
C SER A 73 5.46 8.92 10.57
N GLY A 74 6.03 8.40 9.49
CA GLY A 74 6.38 6.99 9.30
C GLY A 74 5.24 6.19 8.67
N PRO A 75 5.54 5.07 7.97
CA PRO A 75 4.55 4.20 7.35
C PRO A 75 3.69 3.50 8.41
N ASN A 76 2.47 3.12 8.04
CA ASN A 76 1.58 2.39 8.94
C ASN A 76 1.88 0.89 8.90
N LEU A 77 2.79 0.44 9.74
CA LEU A 77 3.21 -0.98 9.77
C LEU A 77 2.09 -1.93 10.19
N GLU A 78 1.11 -1.45 10.98
CA GLU A 78 -0.06 -2.22 11.38
C GLU A 78 -0.96 -2.53 10.18
N LEU A 79 -1.22 -1.54 9.32
CA LEU A 79 -1.92 -1.74 8.04
C LEU A 79 -1.24 -2.81 7.18
N TYR A 80 0.09 -2.75 7.05
CA TYR A 80 0.81 -3.71 6.19
C TYR A 80 0.88 -5.11 6.79
N ALA A 81 0.96 -5.24 8.12
CA ALA A 81 0.84 -6.52 8.80
C ALA A 81 -0.56 -7.13 8.59
N HIS A 82 -1.62 -6.31 8.66
CA HIS A 82 -2.99 -6.72 8.37
C HIS A 82 -3.13 -7.20 6.92
N LEU A 83 -2.64 -6.41 5.94
CA LEU A 83 -2.66 -6.79 4.52
C LEU A 83 -1.91 -8.08 4.24
N ARG A 84 -0.76 -8.30 4.88
CA ARG A 84 0.01 -9.53 4.73
C ARG A 84 -0.76 -10.75 5.24
N ALA A 85 -1.51 -10.62 6.33
CA ALA A 85 -2.36 -11.68 6.85
C ALA A 85 -3.56 -11.96 5.94
N LEU A 86 -4.19 -10.90 5.40
CA LEU A 86 -5.37 -11.00 4.54
C LEU A 86 -5.03 -11.47 3.11
N ALA A 87 -3.86 -11.09 2.58
CA ALA A 87 -3.45 -11.32 1.19
C ALA A 87 -1.98 -11.79 1.10
N PRO A 88 -1.61 -12.96 1.66
CA PRO A 88 -0.20 -13.39 1.79
C PRO A 88 0.53 -13.59 0.45
N GLY A 89 -0.20 -13.74 -0.66
CA GLY A 89 0.36 -13.91 -2.01
C GLY A 89 0.46 -12.62 -2.83
N VAL A 90 0.16 -11.45 -2.23
CA VAL A 90 0.17 -10.16 -2.93
C VAL A 90 1.41 -9.35 -2.54
N ALA A 91 2.10 -8.81 -3.54
CA ALA A 91 3.17 -7.85 -3.33
C ALA A 91 2.58 -6.47 -2.98
N VAL A 92 2.67 -6.10 -1.71
CA VAL A 92 2.15 -4.81 -1.20
C VAL A 92 3.20 -3.73 -1.34
N GLN A 93 2.83 -2.60 -1.90
CA GLN A 93 3.61 -1.36 -1.92
C GLN A 93 3.08 -0.43 -0.82
N ALA A 94 3.94 -0.11 0.15
CA ALA A 94 3.62 0.81 1.24
C ALA A 94 3.52 2.25 0.73
N SER A 95 2.49 2.98 1.10
CA SER A 95 2.30 4.38 0.74
C SER A 95 1.78 5.20 1.94
N GLY A 96 2.25 6.43 2.03
CA GLY A 96 1.91 7.37 3.09
C GLY A 96 2.92 7.38 4.25
N GLY A 97 3.40 8.55 4.59
CA GLY A 97 4.16 8.83 5.80
C GLY A 97 5.66 8.55 5.79
N VAL A 98 6.24 7.92 4.78
CA VAL A 98 7.68 7.58 4.72
C VAL A 98 8.54 8.84 4.88
N ARG A 99 9.51 8.81 5.80
CA ARG A 99 10.40 9.92 6.18
C ARG A 99 11.83 9.75 5.67
N ASP A 100 12.33 8.53 5.75
CA ASP A 100 13.76 8.22 5.59
C ASP A 100 13.99 6.76 5.19
N ALA A 101 15.24 6.37 4.98
CA ALA A 101 15.65 5.01 4.62
C ALA A 101 15.29 3.98 5.72
N THR A 102 15.23 4.40 6.99
CA THR A 102 14.83 3.50 8.09
C THR A 102 13.37 3.08 7.94
N ASP A 103 12.50 4.01 7.54
CA ASP A 103 11.08 3.70 7.29
C ASP A 103 10.91 2.76 6.10
N VAL A 104 11.71 2.91 5.04
CA VAL A 104 11.73 1.96 3.91
C VAL A 104 12.10 0.56 4.40
N ARG A 105 13.15 0.45 5.23
CA ARG A 105 13.56 -0.82 5.83
C ARG A 105 12.45 -1.43 6.70
N ARG A 106 11.76 -0.62 7.50
CA ARG A 106 10.64 -1.08 8.35
C ARG A 106 9.46 -1.59 7.53
N ALA A 107 9.09 -0.90 6.44
CA ALA A 107 8.06 -1.36 5.51
C ALA A 107 8.43 -2.72 4.91
N ARG A 108 9.69 -2.90 4.49
CA ARG A 108 10.20 -4.18 4.01
C ARG A 108 10.13 -5.28 5.06
N GLN A 109 10.55 -5.01 6.30
CA GLN A 109 10.47 -5.96 7.43
C GLN A 109 9.03 -6.34 7.75
N ALA A 110 8.07 -5.44 7.52
CA ALA A 110 6.64 -5.74 7.61
C ALA A 110 6.12 -6.59 6.44
N GLY A 111 6.98 -6.90 5.44
CA GLY A 111 6.66 -7.75 4.30
C GLY A 111 6.18 -7.02 3.06
N CYS A 112 6.37 -5.70 2.99
CA CYS A 112 6.09 -4.94 1.77
C CYS A 112 7.12 -5.24 0.69
N GLY A 113 6.67 -5.39 -0.56
CA GLY A 113 7.51 -5.56 -1.75
C GLY A 113 8.03 -4.25 -2.32
N GLY A 114 7.58 -3.10 -1.80
CA GLY A 114 8.02 -1.76 -2.22
C GLY A 114 7.49 -0.67 -1.31
N ALA A 115 7.99 0.57 -1.52
CA ALA A 115 7.51 1.76 -0.83
C ALA A 115 7.42 2.96 -1.78
N VAL A 116 6.36 3.74 -1.65
CA VAL A 116 6.18 5.00 -2.39
C VAL A 116 6.89 6.12 -1.61
N LEU A 117 7.80 6.80 -2.28
CA LEU A 117 8.55 7.92 -1.75
C LEU A 117 8.00 9.21 -2.35
N GLY A 118 7.28 9.98 -1.56
CA GLY A 118 6.72 11.26 -1.96
C GLY A 118 7.50 12.43 -1.35
N ARG A 119 6.89 13.09 -0.39
CA ARG A 119 7.36 14.32 0.23
C ARG A 119 8.79 14.25 0.77
N ALA A 120 9.20 13.13 1.38
CA ALA A 120 10.55 12.95 1.90
C ALA A 120 11.62 13.07 0.80
N LEU A 121 11.34 12.51 -0.39
CA LEU A 121 12.23 12.60 -1.55
C LEU A 121 12.24 14.03 -2.12
N LEU A 122 11.06 14.63 -2.30
CA LEU A 122 10.91 15.97 -2.87
C LEU A 122 11.52 17.07 -1.99
N GLU A 123 11.48 16.91 -0.67
CA GLU A 123 12.09 17.84 0.31
C GLU A 123 13.57 17.53 0.59
N GLY A 124 14.17 16.54 -0.08
CA GLY A 124 15.58 16.18 0.10
C GLY A 124 15.89 15.53 1.46
N ARG A 125 14.89 15.00 2.17
CA ARG A 125 15.08 14.31 3.46
C ARG A 125 15.56 12.88 3.29
N LEU A 126 15.34 12.31 2.11
CA LEU A 126 15.74 10.97 1.71
C LEU A 126 16.37 11.03 0.33
N ALA A 127 17.60 10.56 0.20
CA ALA A 127 18.22 10.35 -1.10
C ALA A 127 17.73 9.00 -1.67
N LEU A 128 17.36 8.99 -2.94
CA LEU A 128 16.91 7.75 -3.61
C LEU A 128 18.00 6.66 -3.57
N ALA A 129 19.28 7.04 -3.71
CA ALA A 129 20.41 6.12 -3.62
C ALA A 129 20.43 5.36 -2.29
N ASP A 130 20.16 6.04 -1.17
CA ASP A 130 20.15 5.42 0.16
C ASP A 130 18.99 4.40 0.30
N ALA A 131 17.84 4.68 -0.33
CA ALA A 131 16.72 3.76 -0.35
C ALA A 131 17.03 2.51 -1.20
N LEU A 132 17.70 2.67 -2.35
CA LEU A 132 18.04 1.58 -3.26
C LEU A 132 19.13 0.65 -2.68
N LEU A 133 20.10 1.18 -1.93
CA LEU A 133 21.10 0.36 -1.23
C LEU A 133 20.47 -0.66 -0.25
N LEU A 134 19.27 -0.40 0.24
CA LEU A 134 18.56 -1.35 1.09
C LEU A 134 18.07 -2.59 0.31
N GLU A 135 17.88 -2.50 -1.00
CA GLU A 135 17.50 -3.63 -1.84
C GLU A 135 18.70 -4.54 -2.12
N GLU A 136 19.86 -3.97 -2.39
CA GLU A 136 21.08 -4.73 -2.68
C GLU A 136 21.58 -5.54 -1.48
N ALA A 137 21.49 -4.98 -0.28
CA ALA A 137 21.92 -5.64 0.97
C ALA A 137 21.07 -6.87 1.36
N ALA A 138 19.98 -7.15 0.68
CA ALA A 138 19.12 -8.30 0.96
C ALA A 138 19.12 -9.35 -0.16
N ALA A 139 19.84 -9.10 -1.24
CA ALA A 139 20.07 -10.06 -2.33
C ALA A 139 21.32 -10.93 -2.09
N CYS A 140 22.08 -10.67 -1.01
CA CYS A 140 23.17 -11.50 -0.50
C CYS A 140 22.72 -12.30 0.71
#